data_4f211c4faf368f4563d11ebfaab13148
#
_entry.id   4f211c4faf368f4563d11ebfaab13148
#
_cell.length_a   1.000
_cell.length_b   1.000
_cell.length_c   1.000
_cell.angle_alpha   90.00
_cell.angle_beta   90.00
_cell.angle_gamma   90.00
#
_symmetry.space_group_name_H-M   'P 1'
#
loop_
_entity.id
_entity.type
_entity.pdbx_description
1 polymer ?
#
loop_
_entity_poly.entity_id
_entity_poly.type
_entity_poly.pdbx_seq_one_letter_code
_entity_poly.pdbx_strand_id
1 'polypeptide(L)'
;MARRTIPGLLLAVAAALWLGSGADLAAASRHHRHARADSSYLSVDSEWEADRLVEATAALLYDPVRNRVLFARNLDAPLAPASTTKLMTALLVYQQTGLRGFVTVLPQDTAVEPSHVPLRVGQRVSVAELVQDLLVGSCNDAALALARETAGSVPAFVHQMNRKAWELGSLHTHFVDPHGLASFQEGQVTTARDLLRIFQAVLDVPALRQILMTRTVATRSGSQLRILHNHNRLLGKYAGMGPAKTGWTRAARHTYAAACQRDGQPLLLILLHSPDKWRDATVLFNYGFRQVKESSGAAGPAQPL
;
A
#
# COMPACT_ATOMS: atom_id res chain seq x y z
N MET A 1 -41.17 -6.43 27.27
CA MET A 1 -39.73 -6.45 27.31
C MET A 1 -39.23 -7.55 26.36
N ALA A 2 -38.88 -7.21 25.14
CA ALA A 2 -38.41 -8.18 24.14
C ALA A 2 -37.00 -7.74 23.73
N ARG A 3 -35.99 -8.56 24.07
CA ARG A 3 -34.60 -8.40 23.65
C ARG A 3 -34.51 -8.72 22.15
N ARG A 4 -34.21 -7.73 21.34
CA ARG A 4 -33.82 -7.92 19.93
C ARG A 4 -32.34 -8.27 19.89
N THR A 5 -32.02 -9.51 19.55
CA THR A 5 -30.70 -9.99 19.15
C THR A 5 -30.38 -9.43 17.76
N ILE A 6 -29.29 -8.75 17.65
CA ILE A 6 -28.70 -8.30 16.37
C ILE A 6 -27.94 -9.49 15.78
N PRO A 7 -28.25 -9.96 14.56
CA PRO A 7 -27.47 -11.01 13.95
C PRO A 7 -26.09 -10.44 13.54
N GLY A 8 -25.03 -11.12 13.96
CA GLY A 8 -23.67 -10.83 13.54
C GLY A 8 -23.54 -10.91 12.01
N LEU A 9 -23.10 -9.81 11.42
CA LEU A 9 -22.75 -9.73 10.01
C LEU A 9 -21.44 -10.48 9.80
N LEU A 10 -21.54 -11.74 9.36
CA LEU A 10 -20.40 -12.50 8.82
C LEU A 10 -19.90 -11.75 7.58
N LEU A 11 -18.82 -11.04 7.71
CA LEU A 11 -18.03 -10.54 6.58
C LEU A 11 -17.44 -11.76 5.84
N ALA A 12 -18.18 -12.22 4.83
CA ALA A 12 -17.63 -13.12 3.84
C ALA A 12 -16.56 -12.32 3.06
N VAL A 13 -15.31 -12.52 3.41
CA VAL A 13 -14.15 -12.08 2.61
C VAL A 13 -14.24 -12.86 1.29
N ALA A 14 -14.82 -12.24 0.28
CA ALA A 14 -14.74 -12.74 -1.07
C ALA A 14 -13.26 -12.71 -1.48
N ALA A 15 -12.62 -13.86 -1.49
CA ALA A 15 -11.34 -14.07 -2.13
C ALA A 15 -11.53 -13.82 -3.64
N ALA A 16 -11.54 -12.56 -4.06
CA ALA A 16 -11.50 -12.17 -5.45
C ALA A 16 -10.13 -12.60 -5.99
N LEU A 17 -10.10 -13.82 -6.52
CA LEU A 17 -8.96 -14.42 -7.20
C LEU A 17 -8.43 -13.42 -8.23
N TRP A 18 -7.18 -13.21 -8.17
CA TRP A 18 -6.35 -12.41 -9.05
C TRP A 18 -6.22 -13.13 -10.43
N LEU A 19 -7.34 -13.27 -11.14
CA LEU A 19 -7.37 -13.82 -12.50
C LEU A 19 -7.07 -12.69 -13.48
N GLY A 20 -5.79 -12.46 -13.73
CA GLY A 20 -5.35 -11.79 -14.95
C GLY A 20 -5.75 -12.68 -16.13
N SER A 21 -6.47 -12.10 -17.11
CA SER A 21 -6.83 -12.75 -18.36
C SER A 21 -5.60 -13.39 -19.00
N GLY A 22 -5.62 -14.69 -19.11
CA GLY A 22 -4.61 -15.47 -19.83
C GLY A 22 -4.78 -15.36 -21.35
N ALA A 23 -4.30 -14.28 -21.91
CA ALA A 23 -4.06 -14.12 -23.34
C ALA A 23 -2.79 -13.28 -23.48
N ASP A 24 -1.66 -13.96 -23.67
CA ASP A 24 -0.37 -13.56 -24.26
C ASP A 24 0.84 -14.20 -23.55
N LEU A 25 0.84 -15.54 -23.48
CA LEU A 25 2.02 -16.29 -23.01
C LEU A 25 2.62 -17.23 -24.11
N ALA A 26 2.37 -16.96 -25.38
CA ALA A 26 2.87 -17.82 -26.45
C ALA A 26 3.94 -17.20 -27.36
N ALA A 27 4.50 -16.00 -27.04
CA ALA A 27 5.45 -15.34 -27.96
C ALA A 27 6.75 -14.84 -27.31
N ALA A 28 7.18 -15.37 -26.17
CA ALA A 28 8.43 -14.94 -25.51
C ALA A 28 9.38 -16.07 -25.14
N SER A 29 9.44 -17.12 -25.96
CA SER A 29 10.43 -18.20 -25.78
C SER A 29 11.46 -18.19 -26.90
N ARG A 30 12.35 -17.19 -26.93
CA ARG A 30 13.73 -17.24 -27.49
C ARG A 30 14.44 -15.92 -27.24
N HIS A 31 15.58 -15.99 -26.57
CA HIS A 31 16.54 -14.94 -26.20
C HIS A 31 16.30 -14.25 -24.87
N HIS A 32 16.66 -14.90 -23.78
CA HIS A 32 17.36 -14.28 -22.65
C HIS A 32 18.14 -15.32 -21.85
N ARG A 33 19.27 -15.79 -22.42
CA ARG A 33 20.42 -16.14 -21.58
C ARG A 33 21.07 -14.81 -21.21
N HIS A 34 21.09 -14.53 -19.94
CA HIS A 34 21.85 -13.58 -19.12
C HIS A 34 20.91 -12.74 -18.25
N ALA A 35 20.85 -13.18 -17.08
CA ALA A 35 20.71 -12.63 -15.76
C ALA A 35 19.84 -13.55 -14.94
N ARG A 36 20.35 -14.73 -14.62
CA ARG A 36 20.02 -15.31 -13.33
C ARG A 36 20.55 -14.32 -12.31
N ALA A 37 19.72 -13.35 -11.93
CA ALA A 37 19.89 -12.67 -10.67
C ALA A 37 19.85 -13.78 -9.64
N ASP A 38 20.97 -13.94 -8.99
CA ASP A 38 21.30 -14.98 -8.04
C ASP A 38 20.22 -15.01 -6.94
N SER A 39 19.22 -15.87 -7.10
CA SER A 39 18.16 -16.08 -6.11
C SER A 39 18.67 -16.96 -4.94
N SER A 40 19.97 -17.27 -4.92
CA SER A 40 20.62 -18.01 -3.84
C SER A 40 20.85 -17.17 -2.59
N TYR A 41 20.60 -15.85 -2.62
CA TYR A 41 20.72 -15.01 -1.45
C TYR A 41 19.46 -15.09 -0.60
N LEU A 42 19.61 -15.75 0.55
CA LEU A 42 18.71 -15.88 1.67
C LEU A 42 17.60 -16.93 1.48
N SER A 43 17.96 -18.20 1.54
CA SER A 43 17.01 -19.21 2.02
C SER A 43 16.73 -18.89 3.50
N VAL A 44 15.54 -18.41 3.80
CA VAL A 44 15.11 -18.12 5.17
C VAL A 44 14.22 -19.27 5.58
N ASP A 45 14.75 -20.16 6.43
CA ASP A 45 14.14 -21.46 6.72
C ASP A 45 13.30 -21.45 8.00
N SER A 46 13.46 -20.44 8.85
CA SER A 46 12.74 -20.33 10.11
C SER A 46 12.34 -18.89 10.43
N GLU A 47 11.33 -18.75 11.30
CA GLU A 47 10.91 -17.43 11.81
C GLU A 47 12.06 -16.74 12.56
N TRP A 48 12.85 -17.49 13.33
CA TRP A 48 14.03 -16.98 14.02
C TRP A 48 15.08 -16.40 13.08
N GLU A 49 15.31 -17.06 11.95
CA GLU A 49 16.22 -16.55 10.92
C GLU A 49 15.66 -15.30 10.26
N ALA A 50 14.35 -15.28 9.91
CA ALA A 50 13.68 -14.10 9.41
C ALA A 50 13.79 -12.94 10.42
N ASP A 51 13.57 -13.21 11.70
CA ASP A 51 13.65 -12.19 12.75
C ASP A 51 15.06 -11.58 12.88
N ARG A 52 16.11 -12.38 12.74
CA ARG A 52 17.49 -11.86 12.74
C ARG A 52 17.87 -11.02 11.54
N LEU A 53 17.28 -11.31 10.38
CA LEU A 53 17.62 -10.67 9.12
C LEU A 53 16.81 -9.41 8.84
N VAL A 54 15.60 -9.30 9.38
CA VAL A 54 14.72 -8.13 9.23
C VAL A 54 15.15 -7.03 10.19
N GLU A 55 15.29 -5.82 9.68
CA GLU A 55 15.74 -4.66 10.44
C GLU A 55 14.61 -3.63 10.69
N ALA A 56 13.42 -3.83 10.10
CA ALA A 56 12.25 -2.99 10.35
C ALA A 56 11.87 -3.00 11.84
N THR A 57 11.55 -1.83 12.40
CA THR A 57 11.07 -1.72 13.79
C THR A 57 9.74 -2.43 13.98
N ALA A 58 8.82 -2.32 13.02
CA ALA A 58 7.59 -3.11 13.01
C ALA A 58 7.41 -3.78 11.64
N ALA A 59 7.00 -5.04 11.65
CA ALA A 59 6.79 -5.83 10.46
C ALA A 59 5.64 -6.83 10.65
N LEU A 60 4.84 -7.00 9.60
CA LEU A 60 3.72 -7.94 9.55
C LEU A 60 3.70 -8.62 8.20
N LEU A 61 3.86 -9.95 8.17
CA LEU A 61 3.60 -10.77 7.00
C LEU A 61 2.33 -11.59 7.24
N TYR A 62 1.38 -11.49 6.31
CA TYR A 62 0.05 -12.05 6.45
C TYR A 62 -0.38 -12.86 5.23
N ASP A 63 -0.97 -14.02 5.49
CA ASP A 63 -1.63 -14.87 4.51
C ASP A 63 -3.15 -14.58 4.52
N PRO A 64 -3.70 -13.84 3.54
CA PRO A 64 -5.11 -13.47 3.53
C PRO A 64 -6.03 -14.64 3.18
N VAL A 65 -5.52 -15.71 2.55
CA VAL A 65 -6.33 -16.89 2.20
C VAL A 65 -6.63 -17.72 3.44
N ARG A 66 -5.63 -17.90 4.31
CA ARG A 66 -5.77 -18.66 5.55
C ARG A 66 -6.05 -17.81 6.78
N ASN A 67 -6.20 -16.50 6.60
CA ASN A 67 -6.37 -15.52 7.69
C ASN A 67 -5.31 -15.72 8.78
N ARG A 68 -4.03 -15.81 8.39
CA ARG A 68 -2.93 -16.17 9.29
C ARG A 68 -1.78 -15.19 9.22
N VAL A 69 -1.29 -14.78 10.39
CA VAL A 69 -0.01 -14.08 10.52
C VAL A 69 1.12 -15.11 10.36
N LEU A 70 2.03 -14.84 9.42
CA LEU A 70 3.21 -15.66 9.17
C LEU A 70 4.45 -15.12 9.87
N PHE A 71 4.51 -13.81 10.05
CA PHE A 71 5.58 -13.12 10.79
C PHE A 71 5.02 -11.88 11.47
N ALA A 72 5.44 -11.65 12.70
CA ALA A 72 4.98 -10.55 13.53
C ALA A 72 6.13 -9.93 14.33
N ARG A 73 6.34 -8.62 14.17
CA ARG A 73 7.24 -7.83 15.02
C ARG A 73 6.59 -6.50 15.36
N ASN A 74 6.42 -6.20 16.64
CA ASN A 74 5.90 -4.93 17.14
C ASN A 74 4.64 -4.45 16.40
N LEU A 75 3.65 -5.34 16.21
CA LEU A 75 2.46 -5.11 15.37
C LEU A 75 1.70 -3.86 15.74
N ASP A 76 1.67 -3.51 17.02
CA ASP A 76 0.88 -2.42 17.58
C ASP A 76 1.75 -1.22 18.02
N ALA A 77 3.05 -1.23 17.68
CA ALA A 77 3.92 -0.08 17.93
C ALA A 77 3.47 1.13 17.10
N PRO A 78 3.19 2.28 17.74
CA PRO A 78 2.79 3.50 17.04
C PRO A 78 4.00 4.11 16.33
N LEU A 79 3.94 4.21 15.00
CA LEU A 79 5.00 4.71 14.14
C LEU A 79 4.45 5.63 13.04
N ALA A 80 5.30 6.53 12.54
CA ALA A 80 4.91 7.43 11.46
C ALA A 80 4.73 6.65 10.13
N PRO A 81 3.59 6.83 9.43
CA PRO A 81 3.28 6.12 8.19
C PRO A 81 4.06 6.61 6.97
N ALA A 82 4.58 7.84 6.98
CA ALA A 82 5.06 8.52 5.78
C ALA A 82 4.04 8.43 4.62
N SER A 83 4.48 8.34 3.36
CA SER A 83 3.59 8.31 2.20
C SER A 83 2.72 7.04 2.06
N THR A 84 2.76 6.07 2.99
CA THR A 84 1.72 5.02 3.02
C THR A 84 0.37 5.60 3.45
N THR A 85 0.32 6.78 4.08
CA THR A 85 -0.88 7.62 4.30
C THR A 85 -1.72 7.80 3.03
N LYS A 86 -1.08 7.91 1.87
CA LYS A 86 -1.75 8.10 0.57
C LYS A 86 -2.66 6.94 0.16
N LEU A 87 -2.54 5.78 0.79
CA LEU A 87 -3.48 4.67 0.65
C LEU A 87 -4.88 5.09 1.16
N MET A 88 -4.96 5.70 2.35
CA MET A 88 -6.21 6.21 2.90
C MET A 88 -6.77 7.35 2.04
N THR A 89 -5.90 8.26 1.58
CA THR A 89 -6.30 9.35 0.69
C THR A 89 -6.92 8.83 -0.60
N ALA A 90 -6.27 7.88 -1.27
CA ALA A 90 -6.80 7.28 -2.50
C ALA A 90 -8.13 6.53 -2.25
N LEU A 91 -8.25 5.80 -1.15
CA LEU A 91 -9.47 5.07 -0.78
C LEU A 91 -10.67 6.01 -0.64
N LEU A 92 -10.52 7.10 0.11
CA LEU A 92 -11.59 8.08 0.32
C LEU A 92 -11.97 8.82 -0.97
N VAL A 93 -10.97 9.25 -1.75
CA VAL A 93 -11.20 9.89 -3.05
C VAL A 93 -11.98 8.94 -3.96
N TYR A 94 -11.58 7.67 -4.03
CA TYR A 94 -12.31 6.68 -4.83
C TYR A 94 -13.76 6.48 -4.34
N GLN A 95 -13.96 6.34 -3.06
CA GLN A 95 -15.30 6.12 -2.48
C GLN A 95 -16.27 7.27 -2.77
N GLN A 96 -15.77 8.51 -2.83
CA GLN A 96 -16.61 9.68 -3.03
C GLN A 96 -16.78 10.07 -4.51
N THR A 97 -15.79 9.78 -5.35
CA THR A 97 -15.78 10.25 -6.75
C THR A 97 -15.89 9.14 -7.79
N GLY A 98 -15.56 7.90 -7.43
CA GLY A 98 -15.37 6.81 -8.40
C GLY A 98 -14.31 7.12 -9.45
N LEU A 99 -13.29 7.94 -9.11
CA LEU A 99 -12.26 8.51 -9.99
C LEU A 99 -12.82 9.43 -11.09
N ARG A 100 -14.02 9.95 -10.94
CA ARG A 100 -14.67 10.85 -11.90
C ARG A 100 -14.50 12.31 -11.49
N GLY A 101 -14.64 13.21 -12.45
CA GLY A 101 -14.57 14.64 -12.21
C GLY A 101 -13.18 15.24 -12.46
N PHE A 102 -13.06 16.49 -12.10
CA PHE A 102 -11.86 17.29 -12.32
C PHE A 102 -11.60 18.13 -11.07
N VAL A 103 -10.33 18.39 -10.83
CA VAL A 103 -9.83 19.30 -9.79
C VAL A 103 -9.25 20.52 -10.46
N THR A 104 -9.64 21.72 -10.02
CA THR A 104 -8.92 22.95 -10.36
C THR A 104 -7.87 23.20 -9.31
N VAL A 105 -6.63 23.27 -9.73
CA VAL A 105 -5.46 23.45 -8.84
C VAL A 105 -5.46 24.86 -8.27
N LEU A 106 -5.35 24.98 -6.94
CA LEU A 106 -5.28 26.25 -6.22
C LEU A 106 -3.86 26.50 -5.68
N PRO A 107 -3.49 27.75 -5.31
CA PRO A 107 -2.16 28.06 -4.81
C PRO A 107 -1.72 27.19 -3.62
N GLN A 108 -2.63 26.90 -2.68
CA GLN A 108 -2.34 26.07 -1.51
C GLN A 108 -2.02 24.60 -1.84
N ASP A 109 -2.46 24.10 -3.00
CA ASP A 109 -2.20 22.72 -3.40
C ASP A 109 -0.74 22.54 -3.84
N THR A 110 -0.07 23.62 -4.28
CA THR A 110 1.30 23.59 -4.81
C THR A 110 2.36 23.97 -3.77
N ALA A 111 1.96 24.45 -2.60
CA ALA A 111 2.86 24.86 -1.52
C ALA A 111 3.21 23.68 -0.61
N VAL A 112 3.90 22.68 -1.15
CA VAL A 112 4.25 21.45 -0.42
C VAL A 112 5.65 20.95 -0.80
N GLU A 113 6.32 20.34 0.18
CA GLU A 113 7.62 19.69 -0.03
C GLU A 113 7.58 18.54 -1.06
N PRO A 114 8.68 18.25 -1.77
CA PRO A 114 8.76 17.11 -2.70
C PRO A 114 8.42 15.76 -2.00
N SER A 115 7.89 14.76 -2.69
CA SER A 115 7.67 14.59 -4.14
C SER A 115 6.43 15.33 -4.63
N HIS A 116 6.49 15.89 -5.83
CA HIS A 116 5.35 16.56 -6.45
C HIS A 116 5.40 16.46 -7.98
N VAL A 117 4.26 16.62 -8.61
CA VAL A 117 4.06 16.70 -10.09
C VAL A 117 4.07 18.17 -10.50
N PRO A 118 4.76 19.08 -10.15
CA PRO A 118 4.62 20.54 -10.15
C PRO A 118 3.33 21.02 -10.86
N LEU A 119 2.20 20.80 -10.20
CA LEU A 119 0.88 21.26 -10.68
C LEU A 119 0.90 22.78 -10.84
N ARG A 120 0.20 23.30 -11.85
CA ARG A 120 0.10 24.75 -12.08
C ARG A 120 -1.22 25.28 -11.55
N VAL A 121 -1.17 26.37 -10.80
CA VAL A 121 -2.37 27.09 -10.36
C VAL A 121 -3.28 27.40 -11.53
N GLY A 122 -4.57 27.13 -11.37
CA GLY A 122 -5.59 27.26 -12.41
C GLY A 122 -5.65 26.08 -13.39
N GLN A 123 -4.72 25.13 -13.33
CA GLN A 123 -4.78 23.92 -14.16
C GLN A 123 -5.98 23.07 -13.72
N ARG A 124 -6.69 22.52 -14.72
CA ARG A 124 -7.77 21.55 -14.51
C ARG A 124 -7.25 20.16 -14.82
N VAL A 125 -7.23 19.27 -13.81
CA VAL A 125 -6.71 17.91 -13.90
C VAL A 125 -7.80 16.93 -13.52
N SER A 126 -7.88 15.77 -14.18
CA SER A 126 -8.87 14.75 -13.80
C SER A 126 -8.52 14.11 -12.46
N VAL A 127 -9.55 13.72 -11.68
CA VAL A 127 -9.37 12.98 -10.43
C VAL A 127 -8.59 11.69 -10.67
N ALA A 128 -8.87 10.98 -11.77
CA ALA A 128 -8.17 9.75 -12.13
C ALA A 128 -6.66 9.98 -12.34
N GLU A 129 -6.27 11.05 -13.04
CA GLU A 129 -4.87 11.41 -13.26
C GLU A 129 -4.17 11.76 -11.93
N LEU A 130 -4.80 12.58 -11.08
CA LEU A 130 -4.24 12.91 -9.77
C LEU A 130 -4.10 11.70 -8.85
N VAL A 131 -5.00 10.71 -8.91
CA VAL A 131 -4.86 9.47 -8.14
C VAL A 131 -3.72 8.60 -8.68
N GLN A 132 -3.47 8.61 -9.98
CA GLN A 132 -2.27 7.97 -10.54
C GLN A 132 -0.99 8.67 -10.06
N ASP A 133 -0.95 10.00 -10.09
CA ASP A 133 0.17 10.80 -9.59
C ASP A 133 0.41 10.54 -8.09
N LEU A 134 -0.66 10.48 -7.30
CA LEU A 134 -0.65 10.17 -5.88
C LEU A 134 -0.03 8.79 -5.56
N LEU A 135 -0.44 7.75 -6.29
CA LEU A 135 -0.07 6.37 -5.95
C LEU A 135 1.22 5.94 -6.65
N VAL A 136 1.44 6.30 -7.90
CA VAL A 136 2.63 5.93 -8.69
C VAL A 136 3.80 6.84 -8.37
N GLY A 137 3.61 8.16 -8.50
CA GLY A 137 4.63 9.18 -8.25
C GLY A 137 4.76 9.59 -6.78
N SER A 138 3.82 9.15 -5.93
CA SER A 138 3.75 9.56 -4.52
C SER A 138 3.63 11.09 -4.33
N CYS A 139 2.95 11.78 -5.24
CA CYS A 139 2.92 13.23 -5.32
C CYS A 139 2.12 13.87 -4.18
N ASN A 140 2.72 14.83 -3.48
CA ASN A 140 2.13 15.49 -2.31
C ASN A 140 1.14 16.59 -2.73
N ASP A 141 1.43 17.33 -3.80
CA ASP A 141 0.53 18.32 -4.41
C ASP A 141 -0.78 17.68 -4.90
N ALA A 142 -0.70 16.49 -5.53
CA ALA A 142 -1.88 15.71 -5.90
C ALA A 142 -2.71 15.30 -4.67
N ALA A 143 -2.07 14.95 -3.54
CA ALA A 143 -2.77 14.62 -2.30
C ALA A 143 -3.55 15.82 -1.75
N LEU A 144 -2.95 17.00 -1.72
CA LEU A 144 -3.60 18.24 -1.24
C LEU A 144 -4.77 18.64 -2.13
N ALA A 145 -4.56 18.67 -3.45
CA ALA A 145 -5.57 19.03 -4.43
C ALA A 145 -6.80 18.10 -4.35
N LEU A 146 -6.55 16.77 -4.30
CA LEU A 146 -7.59 15.75 -4.15
C LEU A 146 -8.35 15.89 -2.83
N ALA A 147 -7.63 16.04 -1.72
CA ALA A 147 -8.23 16.17 -0.39
C ALA A 147 -9.15 17.39 -0.29
N ARG A 148 -8.66 18.56 -0.73
CA ARG A 148 -9.43 19.80 -0.75
C ARG A 148 -10.68 19.68 -1.64
N GLU A 149 -10.52 19.17 -2.85
CA GLU A 149 -11.65 19.05 -3.78
C GLU A 149 -12.72 18.07 -3.27
N THR A 150 -12.28 16.94 -2.71
CA THR A 150 -13.19 15.88 -2.26
C THR A 150 -14.02 16.28 -1.05
N ALA A 151 -13.45 17.06 -0.10
CA ALA A 151 -14.09 17.38 1.17
C ALA A 151 -14.32 18.88 1.39
N GLY A 152 -14.03 19.74 0.40
CA GLY A 152 -14.13 21.19 0.49
C GLY A 152 -12.93 21.86 1.21
N SER A 153 -12.19 21.12 2.04
CA SER A 153 -10.95 21.58 2.68
C SER A 153 -10.08 20.41 3.12
N VAL A 154 -8.77 20.66 3.28
CA VAL A 154 -7.84 19.64 3.82
C VAL A 154 -8.21 19.22 5.25
N PRO A 155 -8.53 20.12 6.19
CA PRO A 155 -8.97 19.70 7.53
C PRO A 155 -10.22 18.82 7.53
N ALA A 156 -11.22 19.14 6.70
CA ALA A 156 -12.42 18.32 6.57
C ALA A 156 -12.10 16.92 6.01
N PHE A 157 -11.16 16.84 5.06
CA PHE A 157 -10.70 15.57 4.53
C PHE A 157 -9.95 14.73 5.58
N VAL A 158 -9.07 15.35 6.35
CA VAL A 158 -8.35 14.69 7.46
C VAL A 158 -9.32 14.14 8.50
N HIS A 159 -10.37 14.89 8.84
CA HIS A 159 -11.44 14.37 9.70
C HIS A 159 -12.10 13.12 9.11
N GLN A 160 -12.34 13.10 7.78
CA GLN A 160 -12.88 11.91 7.10
C GLN A 160 -11.87 10.74 7.10
N MET A 161 -10.55 11.02 6.96
CA MET A 161 -9.50 9.98 7.06
C MET A 161 -9.54 9.29 8.42
N ASN A 162 -9.62 10.04 9.51
CA ASN A 162 -9.67 9.50 10.87
C ASN A 162 -10.97 8.72 11.14
N ARG A 163 -12.11 9.22 10.65
CA ARG A 163 -13.37 8.47 10.71
C ARG A 163 -13.27 7.15 9.94
N LYS A 164 -12.70 7.17 8.72
CA LYS A 164 -12.52 5.96 7.93
C LYS A 164 -11.57 4.97 8.59
N ALA A 165 -10.49 5.43 9.21
CA ALA A 165 -9.59 4.57 9.98
C ALA A 165 -10.36 3.84 11.10
N TRP A 166 -11.18 4.56 11.84
CA TRP A 166 -12.04 3.99 12.87
C TRP A 166 -13.04 2.95 12.31
N GLU A 167 -13.72 3.26 11.19
CA GLU A 167 -14.64 2.35 10.49
C GLU A 167 -13.96 1.05 10.05
N LEU A 168 -12.66 1.10 9.68
CA LEU A 168 -11.85 -0.06 9.30
C LEU A 168 -11.28 -0.83 10.50
N GLY A 169 -11.55 -0.37 11.74
CA GLY A 169 -10.96 -0.94 12.95
C GLY A 169 -9.49 -0.60 13.14
N SER A 170 -8.98 0.41 12.44
CA SER A 170 -7.60 0.95 12.58
C SER A 170 -7.55 1.97 13.72
N LEU A 171 -7.72 1.47 14.95
CA LEU A 171 -8.01 2.30 16.13
C LEU A 171 -6.77 3.01 16.70
N HIS A 172 -5.57 2.60 16.31
CA HIS A 172 -4.30 3.21 16.71
C HIS A 172 -3.69 4.04 15.58
N THR A 173 -4.52 4.41 14.58
CA THR A 173 -4.12 5.26 13.47
C THR A 173 -4.74 6.64 13.62
N HIS A 174 -3.91 7.68 13.50
CA HIS A 174 -4.34 9.06 13.47
C HIS A 174 -3.63 9.80 12.34
N PHE A 175 -4.41 10.48 11.50
CA PHE A 175 -3.94 11.29 10.39
C PHE A 175 -4.06 12.77 10.74
N VAL A 176 -3.08 13.58 10.34
CA VAL A 176 -3.09 15.05 10.44
C VAL A 176 -2.90 15.71 9.08
N ASP A 177 -2.48 14.94 8.08
CA ASP A 177 -2.36 15.39 6.69
C ASP A 177 -2.71 14.28 5.69
N PRO A 178 -3.01 14.58 4.41
CA PRO A 178 -3.37 13.58 3.41
C PRO A 178 -2.17 12.98 2.67
N HIS A 179 -0.94 13.41 2.91
CA HIS A 179 0.25 13.02 2.14
C HIS A 179 1.30 12.24 2.96
N GLY A 180 1.31 12.37 4.29
CA GLY A 180 2.21 11.64 5.18
C GLY A 180 3.55 12.33 5.42
N LEU A 181 3.63 13.67 5.30
CA LEU A 181 4.85 14.43 5.63
C LEU A 181 4.94 14.74 7.12
N ALA A 182 3.81 14.91 7.79
CA ALA A 182 3.79 15.15 9.22
C ALA A 182 4.47 14.01 9.99
N SER A 183 5.17 14.38 11.04
CA SER A 183 5.92 13.49 11.92
C SER A 183 5.02 12.85 12.98
N PHE A 184 5.59 11.89 13.70
CA PHE A 184 4.96 11.33 14.90
C PHE A 184 4.66 12.39 15.97
N GLN A 185 5.57 13.36 16.16
CA GLN A 185 5.41 14.47 17.13
C GLN A 185 4.25 15.39 16.75
N GLU A 186 3.92 15.49 15.47
CA GLU A 186 2.75 16.23 14.97
C GLU A 186 1.47 15.42 15.02
N GLY A 187 1.52 14.17 15.49
CA GLY A 187 0.37 13.29 15.67
C GLY A 187 0.06 12.37 14.47
N GLN A 188 0.91 12.33 13.44
CA GLN A 188 0.74 11.41 12.31
C GLN A 188 1.24 10.02 12.69
N VAL A 189 0.34 9.09 12.95
CA VAL A 189 0.68 7.78 13.51
C VAL A 189 -0.16 6.65 12.90
N THR A 190 0.44 5.47 12.80
CA THR A 190 -0.23 4.20 12.49
C THR A 190 0.50 3.04 13.16
N THR A 191 -0.05 1.83 13.06
CA THR A 191 0.61 0.58 13.45
C THR A 191 0.69 -0.37 12.25
N ALA A 192 1.52 -1.40 12.32
CA ALA A 192 1.59 -2.39 11.24
C ALA A 192 0.25 -3.12 11.05
N ARG A 193 -0.45 -3.42 12.13
CA ARG A 193 -1.79 -4.03 12.11
C ARG A 193 -2.82 -3.13 11.44
N ASP A 194 -2.86 -1.87 11.81
CA ASP A 194 -3.82 -0.91 11.28
C ASP A 194 -3.56 -0.61 9.79
N LEU A 195 -2.29 -0.43 9.42
CA LEU A 195 -1.92 -0.20 8.03
C LEU A 195 -2.25 -1.40 7.14
N LEU A 196 -2.20 -2.64 7.67
CA LEU A 196 -2.67 -3.82 6.95
C LEU A 196 -4.17 -3.71 6.62
N ARG A 197 -5.02 -3.33 7.59
CA ARG A 197 -6.46 -3.14 7.35
C ARG A 197 -6.75 -2.09 6.29
N ILE A 198 -6.06 -0.95 6.37
CA ILE A 198 -6.17 0.11 5.37
C ILE A 198 -5.72 -0.40 4.00
N PHE A 199 -4.62 -1.13 3.93
CA PHE A 199 -4.10 -1.67 2.68
C PHE A 199 -5.04 -2.72 2.07
N GLN A 200 -5.62 -3.61 2.88
CA GLN A 200 -6.64 -4.56 2.44
C GLN A 200 -7.84 -3.85 1.82
N ALA A 201 -8.38 -2.82 2.49
CA ALA A 201 -9.50 -2.03 1.96
C ALA A 201 -9.16 -1.34 0.61
N VAL A 202 -7.91 -0.94 0.40
CA VAL A 202 -7.44 -0.42 -0.91
C VAL A 202 -7.35 -1.53 -1.95
N LEU A 203 -6.87 -2.72 -1.57
CA LEU A 203 -6.76 -3.87 -2.47
C LEU A 203 -8.13 -4.41 -2.92
N ASP A 204 -9.18 -4.24 -2.12
CA ASP A 204 -10.55 -4.59 -2.47
C ASP A 204 -11.14 -3.70 -3.57
N VAL A 205 -10.47 -2.57 -3.90
CA VAL A 205 -10.84 -1.68 -5.00
C VAL A 205 -10.00 -2.01 -6.24
N PRO A 206 -10.57 -2.68 -7.27
CA PRO A 206 -9.80 -3.12 -8.45
C PRO A 206 -9.06 -1.98 -9.16
N ALA A 207 -9.68 -0.80 -9.26
CA ALA A 207 -9.06 0.37 -9.90
C ALA A 207 -7.81 0.85 -9.15
N LEU A 208 -7.86 0.95 -7.82
CA LEU A 208 -6.71 1.36 -7.01
C LEU A 208 -5.60 0.30 -7.03
N ARG A 209 -5.98 -0.97 -6.96
CA ARG A 209 -5.06 -2.10 -7.08
C ARG A 209 -4.29 -2.05 -8.40
N GLN A 210 -4.98 -1.79 -9.51
CA GLN A 210 -4.36 -1.66 -10.83
C GLN A 210 -3.39 -0.47 -10.90
N ILE A 211 -3.75 0.69 -10.33
CA ILE A 211 -2.88 1.86 -10.30
C ILE A 211 -1.60 1.56 -9.50
N LEU A 212 -1.70 0.90 -8.36
CA LEU A 212 -0.53 0.52 -7.53
C LEU A 212 0.44 -0.43 -8.24
N MET A 213 -0.02 -1.16 -9.28
CA MET A 213 0.80 -2.04 -10.11
C MET A 213 1.35 -1.36 -11.37
N THR A 214 0.91 -0.16 -11.69
CA THR A 214 1.36 0.57 -12.87
C THR A 214 2.81 1.02 -12.68
N ARG A 215 3.69 0.67 -13.61
CA ARG A 215 5.13 0.99 -13.54
C ARG A 215 5.42 2.45 -13.81
N THR A 216 4.73 3.00 -14.79
CA THR A 216 4.92 4.39 -15.22
C THR A 216 3.58 4.98 -15.61
N VAL A 217 3.40 6.27 -15.33
CA VAL A 217 2.28 7.06 -15.81
C VAL A 217 2.79 8.31 -16.48
N ALA A 218 2.11 8.73 -17.54
CA ALA A 218 2.35 10.01 -18.18
C ALA A 218 1.36 11.02 -17.60
N THR A 219 1.85 12.09 -17.03
CA THR A 219 1.04 13.18 -16.48
C THR A 219 1.42 14.52 -17.10
N ARG A 220 0.55 15.52 -17.03
CA ARG A 220 0.79 16.85 -17.58
C ARG A 220 0.90 17.89 -16.47
N SER A 221 1.99 18.67 -16.51
CA SER A 221 2.13 19.90 -15.76
C SER A 221 2.03 21.09 -16.70
N GLY A 222 0.84 21.66 -16.85
CA GLY A 222 0.53 22.61 -17.92
C GLY A 222 0.72 21.98 -19.30
N SER A 223 1.59 22.55 -20.14
CA SER A 223 1.94 22.00 -21.46
C SER A 223 3.01 20.90 -21.44
N GLN A 224 3.71 20.71 -20.31
CA GLN A 224 4.82 19.77 -20.21
C GLN A 224 4.30 18.36 -19.90
N LEU A 225 4.70 17.38 -20.69
CA LEU A 225 4.52 15.96 -20.39
C LEU A 225 5.62 15.52 -19.43
N ARG A 226 5.24 14.76 -18.40
CA ARG A 226 6.15 14.15 -17.43
C ARG A 226 5.85 12.67 -17.33
N ILE A 227 6.90 11.88 -17.11
CA ILE A 227 6.79 10.46 -16.83
C ILE A 227 7.11 10.25 -15.36
N LEU A 228 6.14 9.74 -14.61
CA LEU A 228 6.33 9.31 -13.23
C LEU A 228 6.59 7.81 -13.19
N HIS A 229 7.51 7.40 -12.35
CA HIS A 229 7.87 6.01 -12.13
C HIS A 229 7.35 5.53 -10.78
N ASN A 230 6.84 4.31 -10.75
CA ASN A 230 6.45 3.68 -9.49
C ASN A 230 7.67 3.50 -8.59
N HIS A 231 7.53 3.95 -7.35
CA HIS A 231 8.61 3.86 -6.37
C HIS A 231 8.85 2.42 -5.86
N ASN A 232 7.98 1.45 -6.21
CA ASN A 232 8.19 0.05 -5.89
C ASN A 232 9.28 -0.57 -6.80
N ARG A 233 10.53 -0.59 -6.32
CA ARG A 233 11.67 -1.14 -7.07
C ARG A 233 11.61 -2.66 -7.27
N LEU A 234 10.79 -3.37 -6.50
CA LEU A 234 10.59 -4.82 -6.65
C LEU A 234 9.60 -5.15 -7.77
N LEU A 235 8.79 -4.18 -8.20
CA LEU A 235 7.79 -4.39 -9.25
C LEU A 235 8.46 -4.77 -10.58
N GLY A 236 8.20 -6.01 -11.03
CA GLY A 236 8.79 -6.61 -12.21
C GLY A 236 10.25 -7.07 -12.06
N LYS A 237 10.79 -7.05 -10.83
CA LYS A 237 12.11 -7.60 -10.50
C LYS A 237 12.01 -8.79 -9.54
N TYR A 238 11.13 -8.70 -8.54
CA TYR A 238 10.87 -9.80 -7.62
C TYR A 238 9.68 -10.60 -8.13
N ALA A 239 9.84 -11.91 -8.24
CA ALA A 239 8.81 -12.81 -8.80
C ALA A 239 7.50 -12.71 -8.00
N GLY A 240 6.39 -12.44 -8.70
CA GLY A 240 5.08 -12.31 -8.11
C GLY A 240 4.78 -10.96 -7.45
N MET A 241 5.71 -9.99 -7.47
CA MET A 241 5.49 -8.67 -6.88
C MET A 241 4.31 -7.94 -7.52
N GLY A 242 3.37 -7.57 -6.69
CA GLY A 242 2.11 -6.91 -7.04
C GLY A 242 1.98 -5.48 -6.54
N PRO A 243 0.73 -5.07 -6.16
CA PRO A 243 0.43 -3.73 -5.68
C PRO A 243 1.26 -3.38 -4.46
N ALA A 244 1.81 -2.16 -4.43
CA ALA A 244 2.52 -1.69 -3.26
C ALA A 244 2.56 -0.17 -3.18
N LYS A 245 2.68 0.35 -1.95
CA LYS A 245 2.96 1.75 -1.66
C LYS A 245 4.17 1.88 -0.76
N THR A 246 5.11 2.70 -1.18
CA THR A 246 6.30 3.06 -0.40
C THR A 246 6.09 4.39 0.31
N GLY A 247 6.77 4.56 1.44
CA GLY A 247 6.93 5.84 2.10
C GLY A 247 8.34 6.03 2.61
N TRP A 248 8.73 7.29 2.80
CA TRP A 248 9.98 7.68 3.45
C TRP A 248 9.91 9.12 3.93
N THR A 249 10.31 9.34 5.16
CA THR A 249 10.73 10.61 5.71
C THR A 249 11.93 10.36 6.63
N ARG A 250 12.65 11.41 7.01
CA ARG A 250 13.76 11.25 7.97
C ARG A 250 13.29 10.60 9.28
N ALA A 251 12.13 11.01 9.78
CA ALA A 251 11.56 10.50 11.03
C ALA A 251 10.98 9.09 10.89
N ALA A 252 10.23 8.82 9.82
CA ALA A 252 9.59 7.52 9.60
C ALA A 252 10.54 6.44 9.06
N ARG A 253 11.74 6.80 8.60
CA ARG A 253 12.55 5.88 7.79
C ARG A 253 11.74 5.34 6.61
N HIS A 254 12.03 4.12 6.14
CA HIS A 254 11.22 3.50 5.10
C HIS A 254 9.98 2.85 5.67
N THR A 255 8.84 3.10 5.01
CA THR A 255 7.58 2.39 5.23
C THR A 255 7.17 1.68 3.93
N TYR A 256 6.48 0.54 4.05
CA TYR A 256 6.10 -0.25 2.90
C TYR A 256 4.83 -1.05 3.19
N ALA A 257 3.85 -0.96 2.31
CA ALA A 257 2.69 -1.83 2.26
C ALA A 257 2.69 -2.50 0.89
N ALA A 258 2.74 -3.83 0.84
CA ALA A 258 2.95 -4.57 -0.40
C ALA A 258 2.19 -5.89 -0.43
N ALA A 259 1.74 -6.28 -1.62
CA ALA A 259 1.19 -7.59 -1.90
C ALA A 259 2.07 -8.31 -2.92
N CYS A 260 2.30 -9.58 -2.70
CA CYS A 260 3.04 -10.45 -3.61
C CYS A 260 2.29 -11.75 -3.79
N GLN A 261 2.24 -12.30 -5.01
CA GLN A 261 1.54 -13.55 -5.30
C GLN A 261 2.44 -14.51 -6.06
N ARG A 262 2.55 -15.77 -5.59
CA ARG A 262 3.21 -16.87 -6.29
C ARG A 262 2.31 -18.08 -6.28
N ASP A 263 2.26 -18.79 -7.39
CA ASP A 263 1.48 -20.03 -7.52
C ASP A 263 0.03 -19.90 -7.03
N GLY A 264 -0.61 -18.76 -7.33
CA GLY A 264 -1.96 -18.43 -6.87
C GLY A 264 -2.09 -18.03 -5.40
N GLN A 265 -1.02 -18.11 -4.61
CA GLN A 265 -1.01 -17.78 -3.19
C GLN A 265 -0.57 -16.33 -2.97
N PRO A 266 -1.47 -15.42 -2.52
CA PRO A 266 -1.11 -14.05 -2.15
C PRO A 266 -0.53 -13.97 -0.74
N LEU A 267 0.39 -13.04 -0.53
CA LEU A 267 0.89 -12.62 0.78
C LEU A 267 0.86 -11.09 0.86
N LEU A 268 0.54 -10.56 2.03
CA LEU A 268 0.55 -9.13 2.32
C LEU A 268 1.66 -8.82 3.33
N LEU A 269 2.40 -7.75 3.07
CA LEU A 269 3.52 -7.32 3.89
C LEU A 269 3.36 -5.86 4.29
N ILE A 270 3.54 -5.58 5.56
CA ILE A 270 3.69 -4.22 6.10
C ILE A 270 5.05 -4.10 6.77
N LEU A 271 5.78 -3.03 6.45
CA LEU A 271 7.01 -2.64 7.13
C LEU A 271 6.89 -1.19 7.57
N LEU A 272 7.24 -0.91 8.83
CA LEU A 272 7.35 0.44 9.38
C LEU A 272 8.74 0.63 9.99
N HIS A 273 9.31 1.82 9.74
CA HIS A 273 10.61 2.24 10.24
C HIS A 273 11.73 1.23 9.91
N SER A 274 11.81 0.84 8.63
CA SER A 274 12.86 -0.04 8.11
C SER A 274 14.05 0.78 7.61
N PRO A 275 15.29 0.39 7.88
CA PRO A 275 16.46 1.00 7.25
C PRO A 275 16.62 0.57 5.78
N ASP A 276 16.25 -0.67 5.44
CA ASP A 276 16.25 -1.21 4.06
C ASP A 276 15.00 -2.06 3.79
N LYS A 277 13.92 -1.39 3.38
CA LYS A 277 12.66 -2.06 3.05
C LYS A 277 12.76 -3.11 1.94
N TRP A 278 13.74 -3.01 1.05
CA TRP A 278 13.88 -3.94 -0.07
C TRP A 278 14.44 -5.29 0.40
N ARG A 279 15.46 -5.23 1.26
CA ARG A 279 16.02 -6.39 1.94
C ARG A 279 14.98 -7.05 2.84
N ASP A 280 14.37 -6.27 3.73
CA ASP A 280 13.36 -6.77 4.66
C ASP A 280 12.19 -7.43 3.93
N ALA A 281 11.69 -6.80 2.86
CA ALA A 281 10.60 -7.36 2.05
C ALA A 281 10.99 -8.67 1.35
N THR A 282 12.22 -8.74 0.80
CA THR A 282 12.71 -9.95 0.13
C THR A 282 12.84 -11.10 1.12
N VAL A 283 13.41 -10.86 2.30
CA VAL A 283 13.52 -11.83 3.39
C VAL A 283 12.15 -12.37 3.78
N LEU A 284 11.21 -11.48 4.09
CA LEU A 284 9.89 -11.89 4.57
C LEU A 284 9.04 -12.58 3.51
N PHE A 285 9.05 -12.12 2.26
CA PHE A 285 8.33 -12.83 1.21
C PHE A 285 8.94 -14.21 0.91
N ASN A 286 10.28 -14.34 0.92
CA ASN A 286 10.92 -15.65 0.73
C ASN A 286 10.55 -16.62 1.88
N TYR A 287 10.61 -16.16 3.12
CA TYR A 287 10.16 -16.92 4.28
C TYR A 287 8.69 -17.33 4.15
N GLY A 288 7.78 -16.37 3.89
CA GLY A 288 6.34 -16.62 3.85
C GLY A 288 5.93 -17.60 2.77
N PHE A 289 6.47 -17.49 1.55
CA PHE A 289 6.15 -18.45 0.48
C PHE A 289 6.65 -19.86 0.77
N ARG A 290 7.73 -20.01 1.52
CA ARG A 290 8.19 -21.31 2.01
C ARG A 290 7.20 -21.88 3.03
N GLN A 291 6.82 -21.10 4.05
CA GLN A 291 5.86 -21.51 5.08
C GLN A 291 4.51 -21.95 4.50
N VAL A 292 4.04 -21.24 3.48
CA VAL A 292 2.79 -21.59 2.79
C VAL A 292 2.93 -22.89 2.01
N LYS A 293 4.06 -23.12 1.34
CA LYS A 293 4.31 -24.37 0.59
C LYS A 293 4.37 -25.58 1.53
N GLU A 294 5.05 -25.47 2.66
CA GLU A 294 5.16 -26.50 3.68
C GLU A 294 3.81 -26.79 4.34
N SER A 295 3.03 -25.74 4.64
CA SER A 295 1.69 -25.88 5.25
C SER A 295 0.64 -26.46 4.30
N SER A 296 0.86 -26.43 3.00
CA SER A 296 -0.02 -27.11 2.03
C SER A 296 0.09 -28.62 2.08
N GLY A 297 1.11 -29.17 2.77
CA GLY A 297 1.30 -30.57 3.08
C GLY A 297 0.91 -30.98 4.50
N ALA A 298 0.62 -30.04 5.42
CA ALA A 298 0.26 -30.32 6.82
C ALA A 298 -0.73 -29.27 7.34
N ALA A 299 -1.95 -29.67 7.72
CA ALA A 299 -2.92 -28.77 8.35
C ALA A 299 -2.53 -28.45 9.79
N GLY A 300 -2.03 -27.26 10.05
CA GLY A 300 -1.76 -26.72 11.40
C GLY A 300 -2.72 -25.59 11.77
N PRO A 301 -3.00 -25.34 13.07
CA PRO A 301 -3.99 -24.37 13.54
C PRO A 301 -3.58 -22.93 13.24
N ALA A 302 -4.55 -22.11 12.80
CA ALA A 302 -4.38 -20.71 12.51
C ALA A 302 -4.45 -19.86 13.79
N GLN A 303 -3.58 -18.84 13.91
CA GLN A 303 -3.79 -17.72 14.84
C GLN A 303 -4.47 -16.58 14.06
N PRO A 304 -5.72 -16.20 14.39
CA PRO A 304 -6.40 -15.07 13.76
C PRO A 304 -5.82 -13.72 14.21
N LEU A 305 -6.01 -12.71 13.38
CA LEU A 305 -5.67 -11.30 13.66
C LEU A 305 -6.57 -10.68 14.72
#